data_203e974a78a55b5b2e28aa735f548e11
#
_entry.id   203e974a78a55b5b2e28aa735f548e11
#
_cell.length_a   1.000
_cell.length_b   1.000
_cell.length_c   1.000
_cell.angle_alpha   90.00
_cell.angle_beta   90.00
_cell.angle_gamma   90.00
#
_symmetry.space_group_name_H-M   'P 1'
#
loop_
_entity.id
_entity.type
_entity.pdbx_description
1 polymer ?
#
loop_
_entity_poly.entity_id
_entity_poly.type
_entity_poly.pdbx_seq_one_letter_code
_entity_poly.pdbx_strand_id
1 'polypeptide(L)'
;MRKYMQNIVGGLCVSMLPMSAWSMSEGYKQLSYWSFELATEVHPDSIAPAFVTDDSQNGNALQLKQGAKVSELFSKDVPFHTREGRLNRTSLKLNNSEFKVPFNESLPFSDMQYGWTVSLSLKCNQLGTEQVFLCKEGKKGTLTGDISLGFDPMEKKFFVEVATDKGETVRMAAGDEVRAGVWYDLYVCARYDKESDKTVLKLGVKPSEKEEYKFADTSYQGLAVRHNAGMWIVGRGFPGGYPNSLQVLDGYIDEVSIKGMERPYEPGQNPLFRDEFTADPAVTVYKNKAYAYVGVDKAGVGGWFNMPGWLCYSSEDMKHWTPHGMVLRASDFPNSNPYGAWAAQMVESNGKFYFYVTLDRKDNGEHKIDVAVGDSPLGPFKPARTDGTPLITDSMTRDSHRWNADIDPTVWMDEDGTPWLAWGNGDCYMVKLKKNMIELDGDIQKVPFRNYSEGPWLFKRKNLYYNVYAADAPGTQPEQICYSTAENINGPWTYRGFITGPANFGFTIHPSVVELNGQWYFFYHDGSYSLDGQPGGDCRRHVCVEYLYFNEDGTIQPIELTSSGVSVAPRK
;
A
#
# COMPACT_ATOMS: atom_id res chain seq x y z
N MET A 1 -40.98 -35.15 -39.13
CA MET A 1 -40.54 -36.14 -38.17
C MET A 1 -39.36 -35.59 -37.39
N ARG A 2 -39.60 -35.15 -36.16
CA ARG A 2 -38.62 -34.57 -35.26
C ARG A 2 -37.94 -35.68 -34.46
N LYS A 3 -36.62 -35.77 -34.47
CA LYS A 3 -35.82 -36.59 -33.55
C LYS A 3 -35.31 -35.70 -32.43
N TYR A 4 -35.67 -35.99 -31.22
CA TYR A 4 -35.12 -35.45 -29.98
C TYR A 4 -33.74 -36.11 -29.74
N MET A 5 -32.72 -35.26 -29.52
CA MET A 5 -31.48 -35.71 -28.88
C MET A 5 -31.53 -35.30 -27.40
N GLN A 6 -31.50 -36.30 -26.56
CA GLN A 6 -31.29 -36.13 -25.11
C GLN A 6 -29.79 -35.88 -24.88
N ASN A 7 -29.48 -34.74 -24.27
CA ASN A 7 -28.16 -34.50 -23.69
C ASN A 7 -28.09 -35.08 -22.28
N ILE A 8 -27.19 -36.04 -22.12
CA ILE A 8 -26.83 -36.61 -20.84
C ILE A 8 -25.94 -35.61 -20.12
N VAL A 9 -26.43 -35.07 -19.02
CA VAL A 9 -25.64 -34.26 -18.08
C VAL A 9 -24.84 -35.23 -17.22
N GLY A 10 -23.56 -35.35 -17.51
CA GLY A 10 -22.60 -36.04 -16.65
C GLY A 10 -22.34 -35.23 -15.40
N GLY A 11 -22.88 -35.61 -14.27
CA GLY A 11 -22.56 -35.04 -12.97
C GLY A 11 -21.12 -35.38 -12.60
N LEU A 12 -20.25 -34.38 -12.58
CA LEU A 12 -18.97 -34.46 -11.85
C LEU A 12 -19.29 -34.43 -10.35
N CYS A 13 -19.08 -35.54 -9.67
CA CYS A 13 -18.93 -35.56 -8.22
C CYS A 13 -17.70 -34.76 -7.83
N VAL A 14 -17.89 -33.49 -7.44
CA VAL A 14 -16.91 -32.75 -6.69
C VAL A 14 -16.93 -33.36 -5.28
N SER A 15 -15.83 -33.96 -4.87
CA SER A 15 -15.63 -34.45 -3.51
C SER A 15 -15.83 -33.30 -2.53
N MET A 16 -16.98 -33.30 -1.84
CA MET A 16 -17.25 -32.42 -0.71
C MET A 16 -16.26 -32.78 0.39
N LEU A 17 -15.27 -31.94 0.63
CA LEU A 17 -14.54 -31.96 1.89
C LEU A 17 -15.54 -31.67 3.01
N PRO A 18 -15.47 -32.36 4.15
CA PRO A 18 -16.47 -32.25 5.20
C PRO A 18 -16.54 -30.83 5.75
N MET A 19 -17.73 -30.24 5.78
CA MET A 19 -18.07 -28.89 6.23
C MET A 19 -17.75 -28.59 7.72
N SER A 20 -17.18 -29.55 8.46
CA SER A 20 -16.87 -29.46 9.89
C SER A 20 -15.49 -28.89 10.24
N ALA A 21 -14.63 -28.54 9.25
CA ALA A 21 -13.23 -28.17 9.49
C ALA A 21 -12.92 -26.66 9.36
N TRP A 22 -13.93 -25.80 9.16
CA TRP A 22 -13.69 -24.37 9.04
C TRP A 22 -14.23 -23.66 10.27
N SER A 23 -13.39 -23.48 11.28
CA SER A 23 -13.71 -22.48 12.30
C SER A 23 -13.79 -21.13 11.59
N MET A 24 -14.96 -20.48 11.61
CA MET A 24 -15.25 -19.26 10.85
C MET A 24 -14.44 -18.04 11.30
N SER A 25 -13.53 -18.18 12.25
CA SER A 25 -12.73 -17.09 12.85
C SER A 25 -11.22 -17.28 12.78
N GLU A 26 -10.71 -18.40 12.33
CA GLU A 26 -9.27 -18.70 12.38
C GLU A 26 -8.52 -17.97 11.27
N GLY A 27 -7.56 -17.13 11.63
CA GLY A 27 -6.69 -16.37 10.70
C GLY A 27 -7.22 -15.01 10.27
N TYR A 28 -8.37 -14.54 10.77
CA TYR A 28 -8.89 -13.20 10.46
C TYR A 28 -8.61 -12.22 11.60
N LYS A 29 -8.02 -11.08 11.26
CA LYS A 29 -7.84 -9.93 12.16
C LYS A 29 -9.03 -8.98 12.06
N GLN A 30 -9.46 -8.41 13.20
CA GLN A 30 -10.45 -7.34 13.22
C GLN A 30 -9.86 -6.09 12.56
N LEU A 31 -10.49 -5.58 11.52
CA LEU A 31 -10.11 -4.33 10.85
C LEU A 31 -10.95 -3.16 11.35
N SER A 32 -12.26 -3.32 11.44
CA SER A 32 -13.18 -2.33 12.00
C SER A 32 -14.36 -2.98 12.68
N TYR A 33 -14.86 -2.32 13.73
CA TYR A 33 -16.10 -2.70 14.37
C TYR A 33 -16.87 -1.45 14.80
N TRP A 34 -18.08 -1.28 14.27
CA TRP A 34 -18.98 -0.19 14.66
C TRP A 34 -20.24 -0.79 15.30
N SER A 35 -20.33 -0.67 16.62
CA SER A 35 -21.47 -1.12 17.39
C SER A 35 -22.63 -0.12 17.38
N PHE A 36 -22.38 1.12 16.94
CA PHE A 36 -23.30 2.25 16.95
C PHE A 36 -23.88 2.59 18.34
N GLU A 37 -23.23 2.15 19.40
CA GLU A 37 -23.62 2.46 20.76
C GLU A 37 -23.29 3.91 21.14
N LEU A 38 -24.29 4.64 21.62
CA LEU A 38 -24.09 5.96 22.21
C LEU A 38 -23.80 5.85 23.70
N ALA A 39 -23.04 6.81 24.23
CA ALA A 39 -22.89 6.97 25.68
C ALA A 39 -24.26 7.12 26.34
N THR A 40 -24.42 6.57 27.53
CA THR A 40 -25.67 6.16 28.17
C THR A 40 -26.78 7.21 28.37
N GLU A 41 -26.52 8.50 28.14
CA GLU A 41 -27.46 9.59 28.47
C GLU A 41 -27.46 10.75 27.46
N VAL A 42 -27.38 10.45 26.15
CA VAL A 42 -27.46 11.51 25.15
C VAL A 42 -28.91 11.87 24.88
N HIS A 43 -29.26 13.13 25.13
CA HIS A 43 -30.62 13.62 24.88
C HIS A 43 -30.94 13.54 23.37
N PRO A 44 -32.15 13.10 22.96
CA PRO A 44 -32.52 12.94 21.54
C PRO A 44 -32.35 14.19 20.68
N ASP A 45 -32.51 15.38 21.29
CA ASP A 45 -32.37 16.67 20.62
C ASP A 45 -30.92 17.22 20.62
N SER A 46 -30.01 16.54 21.25
CA SER A 46 -28.59 16.92 21.20
C SER A 46 -28.02 16.70 19.81
N ILE A 47 -27.00 17.48 19.46
CA ILE A 47 -26.24 17.27 18.24
C ILE A 47 -25.50 15.93 18.34
N ALA A 48 -25.64 15.11 17.33
CA ALA A 48 -24.95 13.83 17.22
C ALA A 48 -23.42 14.02 17.15
N PRO A 49 -22.62 13.06 17.60
CA PRO A 49 -21.18 13.11 17.41
C PRO A 49 -20.83 13.20 15.92
N ALA A 50 -19.73 13.83 15.56
CA ALA A 50 -19.29 13.93 14.17
C ALA A 50 -18.85 12.56 13.59
N PHE A 51 -18.52 11.62 14.47
CA PHE A 51 -18.03 10.29 14.13
C PHE A 51 -18.60 9.24 15.05
N VAL A 52 -18.84 8.03 14.52
CA VAL A 52 -18.97 6.81 15.32
C VAL A 52 -17.57 6.25 15.53
N THR A 53 -17.23 5.93 16.77
CA THR A 53 -15.94 5.31 17.10
C THR A 53 -15.84 3.91 16.52
N ASP A 54 -14.61 3.54 16.15
CA ASP A 54 -14.27 2.17 15.81
C ASP A 54 -13.93 1.42 17.11
N ASP A 55 -14.80 0.53 17.54
CA ASP A 55 -14.65 -0.26 18.76
C ASP A 55 -13.52 -1.31 18.67
N SER A 56 -13.00 -1.54 17.46
CA SER A 56 -11.81 -2.38 17.25
C SER A 56 -10.50 -1.71 17.70
N GLN A 57 -10.53 -0.40 17.97
CA GLN A 57 -9.39 0.45 18.31
C GLN A 57 -8.38 0.66 17.15
N ASN A 58 -8.72 0.28 15.93
CA ASN A 58 -7.88 0.50 14.75
C ASN A 58 -8.03 1.90 14.13
N GLY A 59 -8.85 2.79 14.75
CA GLY A 59 -8.98 4.19 14.35
C GLY A 59 -9.88 4.44 13.14
N ASN A 60 -10.65 3.48 12.69
CA ASN A 60 -11.56 3.57 11.54
C ASN A 60 -12.91 4.21 11.90
N ALA A 61 -12.88 5.43 12.39
CA ALA A 61 -14.10 6.14 12.77
C ALA A 61 -14.99 6.41 11.54
N LEU A 62 -16.27 6.09 11.66
CA LEU A 62 -17.27 6.35 10.62
C LEU A 62 -17.74 7.80 10.73
N GLN A 63 -17.55 8.59 9.68
CA GLN A 63 -18.00 9.99 9.65
C GLN A 63 -19.51 10.09 9.51
N LEU A 64 -20.14 10.86 10.38
CA LEU A 64 -21.57 11.13 10.38
C LEU A 64 -21.88 12.50 9.75
N LYS A 65 -23.17 12.72 9.46
CA LYS A 65 -23.67 14.01 8.99
C LYS A 65 -23.51 15.08 10.07
N GLN A 66 -22.72 16.12 9.79
CA GLN A 66 -22.52 17.22 10.72
C GLN A 66 -23.80 17.98 11.03
N GLY A 67 -23.99 18.33 12.31
CA GLY A 67 -25.10 19.14 12.78
C GLY A 67 -26.44 18.39 12.87
N ALA A 68 -26.50 17.10 12.56
CA ALA A 68 -27.69 16.29 12.75
C ALA A 68 -27.95 16.03 14.24
N LYS A 69 -29.22 15.90 14.63
CA LYS A 69 -29.60 15.51 15.98
C LYS A 69 -29.41 14.00 16.18
N VAL A 70 -29.19 13.60 17.43
CA VAL A 70 -29.12 12.18 17.81
C VAL A 70 -30.37 11.43 17.33
N SER A 71 -31.55 11.98 17.53
CA SER A 71 -32.82 11.37 17.09
C SER A 71 -32.97 11.23 15.56
N GLU A 72 -32.21 11.98 14.78
CA GLU A 72 -32.19 11.85 13.32
C GLU A 72 -31.34 10.69 12.84
N LEU A 73 -30.24 10.41 13.54
CA LEU A 73 -29.24 9.40 13.13
C LEU A 73 -29.34 8.09 13.90
N PHE A 74 -29.81 8.10 15.13
CA PHE A 74 -29.84 6.92 16.00
C PHE A 74 -31.26 6.50 16.38
N SER A 75 -31.44 5.20 16.60
CA SER A 75 -32.72 4.58 16.98
C SER A 75 -32.52 3.62 18.15
N LYS A 76 -33.56 3.47 18.97
CA LYS A 76 -33.65 2.42 19.99
C LYS A 76 -34.18 1.09 19.43
N ASP A 77 -34.51 1.05 18.16
CA ASP A 77 -34.88 -0.17 17.45
C ASP A 77 -33.59 -0.91 17.06
N VAL A 78 -33.27 -1.97 17.75
CA VAL A 78 -32.02 -2.72 17.68
C VAL A 78 -32.27 -4.21 17.38
N PRO A 79 -31.29 -4.94 16.83
CA PRO A 79 -31.40 -6.38 16.63
C PRO A 79 -31.47 -7.13 17.97
N PHE A 80 -31.92 -8.39 17.90
CA PHE A 80 -32.21 -9.20 19.08
C PHE A 80 -30.95 -9.53 19.93
N HIS A 81 -29.80 -9.65 19.31
CA HIS A 81 -28.55 -9.97 19.98
C HIS A 81 -27.41 -9.01 19.58
N THR A 82 -26.50 -8.74 20.50
CA THR A 82 -25.20 -8.18 20.17
C THR A 82 -24.19 -9.29 19.86
N ARG A 83 -23.18 -9.02 19.07
CA ARG A 83 -22.14 -10.01 18.71
C ARG A 83 -21.16 -10.28 19.84
N GLU A 84 -20.98 -9.32 20.75
CA GLU A 84 -20.03 -9.43 21.85
C GLU A 84 -20.70 -9.62 23.23
N GLY A 85 -22.00 -9.92 23.28
CA GLY A 85 -22.73 -10.09 24.53
C GLY A 85 -22.91 -8.80 25.33
N ARG A 86 -22.65 -7.64 24.73
CA ARG A 86 -22.94 -6.32 25.33
C ARG A 86 -24.42 -5.98 25.22
N LEU A 87 -24.87 -5.04 26.03
CA LEU A 87 -26.21 -4.50 25.93
C LEU A 87 -26.33 -3.63 24.67
N ASN A 88 -27.14 -4.06 23.70
CA ASN A 88 -27.46 -3.30 22.49
C ASN A 88 -28.57 -2.29 22.81
N ARG A 89 -28.31 -1.01 22.58
CA ARG A 89 -29.21 0.10 22.93
C ARG A 89 -29.58 0.97 21.76
N THR A 90 -28.69 1.10 20.78
CA THR A 90 -28.87 2.01 19.64
C THR A 90 -28.36 1.41 18.34
N SER A 91 -29.07 1.68 17.26
CA SER A 91 -28.69 1.38 15.88
C SER A 91 -28.61 2.66 15.06
N LEU A 92 -27.96 2.63 13.91
CA LEU A 92 -27.86 3.75 12.98
C LEU A 92 -29.04 3.76 12.01
N LYS A 93 -29.72 4.91 11.90
CA LYS A 93 -30.76 5.17 10.89
C LYS A 93 -30.11 5.62 9.59
N LEU A 94 -30.55 5.08 8.48
CA LEU A 94 -29.95 5.37 7.18
C LEU A 94 -30.79 6.29 6.28
N ASN A 95 -32.02 6.55 6.58
CA ASN A 95 -32.96 7.52 5.97
C ASN A 95 -32.42 8.37 4.81
N ASN A 96 -31.97 7.76 3.72
CA ASN A 96 -31.34 8.41 2.57
C ASN A 96 -30.04 9.19 2.90
N SER A 97 -29.37 8.84 3.97
CA SER A 97 -28.07 9.40 4.36
C SER A 97 -26.96 8.39 4.08
N GLU A 98 -25.82 8.90 3.65
CA GLU A 98 -24.59 8.11 3.55
C GLU A 98 -23.62 8.46 4.69
N PHE A 99 -22.89 7.47 5.13
CA PHE A 99 -21.84 7.59 6.14
C PHE A 99 -20.56 7.00 5.58
N LYS A 100 -19.44 7.68 5.79
CA LYS A 100 -18.15 7.30 5.20
C LYS A 100 -17.12 7.07 6.28
N VAL A 101 -16.32 6.04 6.11
CA VAL A 101 -14.99 6.01 6.70
C VAL A 101 -14.12 6.90 5.83
N PRO A 102 -13.60 8.02 6.35
CA PRO A 102 -12.74 8.89 5.58
C PRO A 102 -11.61 8.08 4.95
N PHE A 103 -11.30 8.38 3.68
CA PHE A 103 -10.14 7.82 3.04
C PHE A 103 -8.90 8.34 3.78
N ASN A 104 -8.34 7.53 4.57
CA ASN A 104 -6.96 7.56 4.98
C ASN A 104 -6.64 6.25 5.68
N GLU A 105 -5.78 5.46 5.06
CA GLU A 105 -4.78 4.82 5.86
C GLU A 105 -5.19 3.62 6.74
N SER A 106 -6.47 3.43 7.08
CA SER A 106 -6.77 2.65 8.27
C SER A 106 -7.38 1.26 8.03
N LEU A 107 -7.83 0.94 6.84
CA LEU A 107 -8.22 -0.44 6.49
C LEU A 107 -7.14 -1.03 5.57
N PRO A 108 -6.25 -1.89 6.09
CA PRO A 108 -5.19 -2.46 5.29
C PRO A 108 -5.76 -3.34 4.18
N PHE A 109 -5.73 -2.84 2.95
CA PHE A 109 -6.26 -3.54 1.78
C PHE A 109 -5.52 -4.83 1.49
N SER A 110 -4.23 -4.90 1.81
CA SER A 110 -3.42 -6.10 1.69
C SER A 110 -4.00 -7.28 2.46
N ASP A 111 -4.65 -7.02 3.60
CA ASP A 111 -5.20 -8.04 4.47
C ASP A 111 -6.56 -8.57 3.97
N MET A 112 -7.18 -7.89 3.00
CA MET A 112 -8.45 -8.34 2.41
C MET A 112 -8.28 -9.18 1.14
N GLN A 113 -7.15 -9.08 0.46
CA GLN A 113 -6.93 -9.78 -0.82
C GLN A 113 -6.91 -11.31 -0.68
N TYR A 114 -6.49 -11.82 0.47
CA TYR A 114 -6.40 -13.27 0.75
C TYR A 114 -7.63 -13.82 1.45
N GLY A 115 -8.41 -12.94 2.04
CA GLY A 115 -9.67 -13.29 2.67
C GLY A 115 -10.20 -12.13 3.48
N TRP A 116 -11.52 -12.10 3.61
CA TRP A 116 -12.20 -11.10 4.42
C TRP A 116 -13.53 -11.64 4.92
N THR A 117 -14.00 -11.08 6.02
CA THR A 117 -15.36 -11.29 6.48
C THR A 117 -16.02 -9.95 6.75
N VAL A 118 -17.31 -9.88 6.44
CA VAL A 118 -18.18 -8.77 6.86
C VAL A 118 -19.38 -9.39 7.57
N SER A 119 -19.68 -8.89 8.74
CA SER A 119 -20.90 -9.26 9.42
C SER A 119 -21.60 -8.00 9.92
N LEU A 120 -22.93 -7.98 9.84
CA LEU A 120 -23.74 -6.86 10.26
C LEU A 120 -25.18 -7.30 10.57
N SER A 121 -25.92 -6.44 11.26
CA SER A 121 -27.37 -6.56 11.44
C SER A 121 -28.06 -5.45 10.65
N LEU A 122 -29.12 -5.79 9.95
CA LEU A 122 -29.81 -4.91 9.03
C LEU A 122 -31.33 -5.06 9.11
N LYS A 123 -32.04 -3.93 9.01
CA LYS A 123 -33.48 -3.89 8.89
C LYS A 123 -33.90 -2.93 7.78
N CYS A 124 -34.54 -3.44 6.73
CA CYS A 124 -35.09 -2.64 5.64
C CYS A 124 -36.54 -2.21 5.95
N ASN A 125 -36.82 -0.93 5.79
CA ASN A 125 -38.20 -0.43 5.93
C ASN A 125 -39.04 -0.65 4.66
N GLN A 126 -38.39 -0.62 3.49
CA GLN A 126 -39.01 -0.79 2.17
C GLN A 126 -38.20 -1.80 1.35
N LEU A 127 -38.89 -2.53 0.47
CA LEU A 127 -38.31 -3.60 -0.36
C LEU A 127 -38.65 -3.44 -1.86
N GLY A 128 -39.15 -2.26 -2.26
CA GLY A 128 -39.62 -2.02 -3.63
C GLY A 128 -38.51 -1.74 -4.66
N THR A 129 -37.30 -1.43 -4.23
CA THR A 129 -36.15 -1.11 -5.08
C THR A 129 -34.91 -1.84 -4.62
N GLU A 130 -33.96 -2.01 -5.51
CA GLU A 130 -32.61 -2.47 -5.14
C GLU A 130 -31.97 -1.46 -4.19
N GLN A 131 -31.35 -1.96 -3.13
CA GLN A 131 -30.71 -1.15 -2.10
C GLN A 131 -29.32 -1.71 -1.80
N VAL A 132 -28.31 -0.82 -1.66
CA VAL A 132 -26.99 -1.17 -1.18
C VAL A 132 -26.79 -0.50 0.18
N PHE A 133 -26.42 -1.25 1.19
CA PHE A 133 -26.32 -0.79 2.57
C PHE A 133 -24.89 -0.75 3.10
N LEU A 134 -23.97 -1.45 2.45
CA LEU A 134 -22.54 -1.38 2.73
C LEU A 134 -21.76 -1.57 1.43
N CYS A 135 -20.83 -0.67 1.16
CA CYS A 135 -20.02 -0.72 -0.06
C CYS A 135 -18.59 -0.31 0.23
N LYS A 136 -17.62 -1.06 -0.31
CA LYS A 136 -16.26 -0.60 -0.49
C LYS A 136 -16.16 0.01 -1.89
N GLU A 137 -15.73 1.26 -1.99
CA GLU A 137 -15.62 1.96 -3.27
C GLU A 137 -14.80 1.18 -4.30
N GLY A 138 -15.22 1.28 -5.54
CA GLY A 138 -14.53 0.68 -6.67
C GLY A 138 -13.44 1.59 -7.25
N LYS A 139 -12.68 1.06 -8.19
CA LYS A 139 -11.70 1.82 -8.96
C LYS A 139 -12.41 2.94 -9.73
N LYS A 140 -11.82 4.14 -9.79
CA LYS A 140 -12.35 5.27 -10.58
C LYS A 140 -12.64 4.83 -12.02
N GLY A 141 -13.86 5.10 -12.48
CA GLY A 141 -14.33 4.72 -13.83
C GLY A 141 -14.99 3.33 -13.91
N THR A 142 -15.11 2.59 -12.81
CA THR A 142 -15.92 1.37 -12.74
C THR A 142 -17.35 1.67 -12.29
N LEU A 143 -18.29 0.77 -12.61
CA LEU A 143 -19.72 0.93 -12.31
C LEU A 143 -20.09 0.39 -10.93
N THR A 144 -19.26 -0.51 -10.39
CA THR A 144 -19.53 -1.24 -9.16
C THR A 144 -18.47 -0.96 -8.12
N GLY A 145 -18.83 -1.08 -6.85
CA GLY A 145 -17.89 -1.14 -5.74
C GLY A 145 -16.98 -2.38 -5.84
N ASP A 146 -15.92 -2.40 -5.03
CA ASP A 146 -15.10 -3.60 -4.91
C ASP A 146 -15.82 -4.69 -4.13
N ILE A 147 -16.58 -4.29 -3.12
CA ILE A 147 -17.50 -5.15 -2.35
C ILE A 147 -18.78 -4.37 -2.17
N SER A 148 -19.93 -4.97 -2.49
CA SER A 148 -21.25 -4.38 -2.25
C SER A 148 -22.16 -5.41 -1.58
N LEU A 149 -22.82 -4.99 -0.50
CA LEU A 149 -23.86 -5.76 0.18
C LEU A 149 -25.18 -5.02 0.04
N GLY A 150 -26.21 -5.73 -0.42
CA GLY A 150 -27.49 -5.10 -0.75
C GLY A 150 -28.68 -6.05 -0.69
N PHE A 151 -29.84 -5.50 -1.07
CA PHE A 151 -31.09 -6.20 -1.24
C PHE A 151 -31.54 -6.14 -2.69
N ASP A 152 -31.90 -7.30 -3.26
CA ASP A 152 -32.44 -7.45 -4.61
C ASP A 152 -33.95 -7.62 -4.56
N PRO A 153 -34.74 -6.66 -5.11
CA PRO A 153 -36.22 -6.72 -5.07
C PRO A 153 -36.80 -7.80 -5.99
N MET A 154 -36.06 -8.22 -7.02
CA MET A 154 -36.54 -9.27 -7.95
C MET A 154 -36.40 -10.66 -7.34
N GLU A 155 -35.29 -10.94 -6.66
CA GLU A 155 -35.09 -12.20 -5.94
C GLU A 155 -35.70 -12.16 -4.54
N LYS A 156 -35.99 -10.96 -4.02
CA LYS A 156 -36.43 -10.68 -2.63
C LYS A 156 -35.43 -11.21 -1.61
N LYS A 157 -34.13 -11.12 -1.93
CA LYS A 157 -33.02 -11.66 -1.14
C LYS A 157 -31.94 -10.60 -0.90
N PHE A 158 -31.14 -10.83 0.11
CA PHE A 158 -29.88 -10.11 0.25
C PHE A 158 -28.83 -10.68 -0.70
N PHE A 159 -27.96 -9.80 -1.23
CA PHE A 159 -26.87 -10.17 -2.11
C PHE A 159 -25.53 -9.64 -1.63
N VAL A 160 -24.48 -10.30 -2.06
CA VAL A 160 -23.10 -9.79 -2.09
C VAL A 160 -22.62 -9.72 -3.53
N GLU A 161 -21.92 -8.65 -3.87
CA GLU A 161 -21.27 -8.46 -5.17
C GLU A 161 -19.81 -8.10 -4.92
N VAL A 162 -18.90 -8.75 -5.63
CA VAL A 162 -17.44 -8.58 -5.49
C VAL A 162 -16.81 -8.34 -6.85
N ALA A 163 -15.99 -7.31 -6.96
CA ALA A 163 -15.12 -7.09 -8.11
C ALA A 163 -13.81 -7.86 -7.94
N THR A 164 -13.53 -8.78 -8.85
CA THR A 164 -12.34 -9.63 -8.79
C THR A 164 -11.11 -8.90 -9.30
N ASP A 165 -9.91 -9.39 -8.95
CA ASP A 165 -8.64 -8.92 -9.48
C ASP A 165 -8.47 -9.21 -10.99
N LYS A 166 -9.26 -10.13 -11.54
CA LYS A 166 -9.31 -10.43 -12.99
C LYS A 166 -10.25 -9.51 -13.76
N GLY A 167 -10.89 -8.54 -13.10
CA GLY A 167 -11.77 -7.55 -13.72
C GLY A 167 -13.22 -8.03 -13.92
N GLU A 168 -13.59 -9.15 -13.36
CA GLU A 168 -14.96 -9.68 -13.37
C GLU A 168 -15.74 -9.18 -12.16
N THR A 169 -17.06 -9.24 -12.23
CA THR A 169 -17.97 -9.00 -11.11
C THR A 169 -18.73 -10.28 -10.79
N VAL A 170 -18.66 -10.72 -9.56
CA VAL A 170 -19.36 -11.91 -9.06
C VAL A 170 -20.45 -11.46 -8.10
N ARG A 171 -21.71 -11.82 -8.40
CA ARG A 171 -22.87 -11.53 -7.55
C ARG A 171 -23.54 -12.84 -7.09
N MET A 172 -23.92 -12.88 -5.83
CA MET A 172 -24.58 -14.01 -5.21
C MET A 172 -25.64 -13.54 -4.22
N ALA A 173 -26.81 -14.18 -4.22
CA ALA A 173 -27.90 -13.91 -3.27
C ALA A 173 -28.13 -15.10 -2.34
N ALA A 174 -28.57 -14.85 -1.12
CA ALA A 174 -28.85 -15.90 -0.13
C ALA A 174 -30.03 -15.55 0.79
N GLY A 175 -30.45 -16.55 1.53
CA GLY A 175 -31.54 -16.45 2.50
C GLY A 175 -32.91 -16.78 1.93
N ASP A 176 -33.90 -16.75 2.81
CA ASP A 176 -35.32 -16.80 2.44
C ASP A 176 -35.77 -15.44 1.93
N GLU A 177 -37.05 -15.36 1.52
CA GLU A 177 -37.69 -14.10 1.16
C GLU A 177 -37.61 -13.09 2.34
N VAL A 178 -36.98 -11.96 2.07
CA VAL A 178 -36.76 -10.87 3.05
C VAL A 178 -38.09 -10.13 3.27
N ARG A 179 -38.37 -9.80 4.52
CA ARG A 179 -39.57 -9.05 4.91
C ARG A 179 -39.19 -7.68 5.46
N ALA A 180 -39.94 -6.65 5.06
CA ALA A 180 -39.75 -5.30 5.60
C ALA A 180 -40.02 -5.27 7.11
N GLY A 181 -39.26 -4.43 7.81
CA GLY A 181 -39.43 -4.24 9.25
C GLY A 181 -38.86 -5.37 10.13
N VAL A 182 -38.18 -6.36 9.54
CA VAL A 182 -37.57 -7.47 10.27
C VAL A 182 -36.05 -7.25 10.32
N TRP A 183 -35.42 -7.46 11.47
CA TRP A 183 -33.98 -7.51 11.64
C TRP A 183 -33.42 -8.82 11.10
N TYR A 184 -32.37 -8.71 10.31
CA TYR A 184 -31.59 -9.83 9.77
C TYR A 184 -30.12 -9.67 10.13
N ASP A 185 -29.48 -10.80 10.46
CA ASP A 185 -28.06 -10.89 10.59
C ASP A 185 -27.47 -11.44 9.28
N LEU A 186 -26.49 -10.73 8.74
CA LEU A 186 -25.76 -11.13 7.56
C LEU A 186 -24.33 -11.47 7.94
N TYR A 187 -23.80 -12.51 7.33
CA TYR A 187 -22.41 -12.91 7.43
C TYR A 187 -21.86 -13.24 6.05
N VAL A 188 -20.84 -12.52 5.62
CA VAL A 188 -20.15 -12.76 4.35
C VAL A 188 -18.72 -13.16 4.64
N CYS A 189 -18.23 -14.14 3.90
CA CYS A 189 -16.84 -14.61 3.98
C CYS A 189 -16.32 -14.87 2.58
N ALA A 190 -15.19 -14.28 2.23
CA ALA A 190 -14.40 -14.63 1.05
C ALA A 190 -13.05 -15.16 1.50
N ARG A 191 -12.61 -16.29 0.92
CA ARG A 191 -11.32 -16.89 1.22
C ARG A 191 -10.65 -17.40 -0.05
N TYR A 192 -9.47 -16.88 -0.29
CA TYR A 192 -8.61 -17.29 -1.40
C TYR A 192 -7.82 -18.53 -1.04
N ASP A 193 -7.78 -19.47 -1.98
CA ASP A 193 -6.92 -20.65 -1.94
C ASP A 193 -5.85 -20.52 -3.04
N LYS A 194 -4.60 -20.42 -2.62
CA LYS A 194 -3.46 -20.22 -3.51
C LYS A 194 -3.19 -21.43 -4.41
N GLU A 195 -3.41 -22.65 -3.92
CA GLU A 195 -3.11 -23.85 -4.68
C GLU A 195 -4.02 -23.99 -5.91
N SER A 196 -5.29 -23.62 -5.76
CA SER A 196 -6.27 -23.66 -6.85
C SER A 196 -6.41 -22.32 -7.59
N ASP A 197 -5.77 -21.24 -7.12
CA ASP A 197 -5.97 -19.84 -7.56
C ASP A 197 -7.46 -19.46 -7.59
N LYS A 198 -8.22 -19.85 -6.57
CA LYS A 198 -9.66 -19.59 -6.47
C LYS A 198 -10.04 -18.98 -5.14
N THR A 199 -11.06 -18.16 -5.18
CA THR A 199 -11.74 -17.68 -3.99
C THR A 199 -13.09 -18.34 -3.82
N VAL A 200 -13.38 -18.81 -2.61
CA VAL A 200 -14.72 -19.23 -2.20
C VAL A 200 -15.39 -18.05 -1.51
N LEU A 201 -16.56 -17.67 -2.00
CA LEU A 201 -17.42 -16.62 -1.44
C LEU A 201 -18.66 -17.25 -0.83
N LYS A 202 -18.96 -16.92 0.42
CA LYS A 202 -20.17 -17.38 1.15
C LYS A 202 -20.96 -16.21 1.67
N LEU A 203 -22.28 -16.31 1.58
CA LEU A 203 -23.23 -15.39 2.20
C LEU A 203 -24.20 -16.17 3.06
N GLY A 204 -24.22 -15.86 4.35
CA GLY A 204 -25.19 -16.38 5.31
C GLY A 204 -26.18 -15.31 5.70
N VAL A 205 -27.45 -15.66 5.75
CA VAL A 205 -28.56 -14.77 6.15
C VAL A 205 -29.46 -15.49 7.14
N LYS A 206 -29.84 -14.80 8.21
CA LYS A 206 -30.87 -15.27 9.14
C LYS A 206 -31.68 -14.08 9.68
N PRO A 207 -32.97 -14.24 10.02
CA PRO A 207 -33.63 -13.31 10.95
C PRO A 207 -32.85 -13.26 12.27
N SER A 208 -32.63 -12.07 12.85
CA SER A 208 -31.82 -11.92 14.07
C SER A 208 -32.32 -12.72 15.26
N GLU A 209 -33.63 -13.04 15.30
CA GLU A 209 -34.28 -13.89 16.29
C GLU A 209 -33.97 -15.39 16.13
N LYS A 210 -33.39 -15.81 15.00
CA LYS A 210 -33.04 -17.20 14.71
C LYS A 210 -31.58 -17.48 15.03
N GLU A 211 -31.30 -18.75 15.34
CA GLU A 211 -29.93 -19.18 15.65
C GLU A 211 -29.13 -19.54 14.39
N GLU A 212 -29.77 -20.16 13.39
CA GLU A 212 -29.12 -20.72 12.23
C GLU A 212 -29.13 -19.84 11.01
N TYR A 213 -27.97 -19.67 10.37
CA TYR A 213 -27.83 -19.04 9.07
C TYR A 213 -28.22 -19.95 7.93
N LYS A 214 -28.86 -19.40 6.91
CA LYS A 214 -29.01 -20.04 5.60
C LYS A 214 -27.92 -19.50 4.68
N PHE A 215 -27.03 -20.41 4.27
CA PHE A 215 -25.88 -20.07 3.44
C PHE A 215 -26.13 -20.35 1.97
N ALA A 216 -25.57 -19.50 1.11
CA ALA A 216 -25.23 -19.78 -0.26
C ALA A 216 -23.73 -19.61 -0.42
N ASP A 217 -23.13 -20.32 -1.38
CA ASP A 217 -21.73 -20.18 -1.74
C ASP A 217 -21.51 -20.23 -3.25
N THR A 218 -20.42 -19.62 -3.68
CA THR A 218 -19.91 -19.66 -5.05
C THR A 218 -18.40 -19.56 -5.03
N SER A 219 -17.76 -19.74 -6.17
CA SER A 219 -16.31 -19.54 -6.30
C SER A 219 -15.97 -18.86 -7.60
N TYR A 220 -14.86 -18.12 -7.59
CA TYR A 220 -14.31 -17.41 -8.75
C TYR A 220 -12.78 -17.53 -8.79
N GLN A 221 -12.20 -17.24 -9.94
CA GLN A 221 -10.75 -17.26 -10.14
C GLN A 221 -10.10 -16.00 -9.58
N GLY A 222 -8.95 -16.18 -8.91
CA GLY A 222 -8.14 -15.09 -8.38
C GLY A 222 -8.43 -14.73 -6.93
N LEU A 223 -7.90 -13.57 -6.52
CA LEU A 223 -7.89 -13.08 -5.14
C LEU A 223 -9.29 -12.72 -4.61
N ALA A 224 -9.44 -12.71 -3.29
CA ALA A 224 -10.72 -12.49 -2.60
C ALA A 224 -11.38 -11.12 -2.87
N VAL A 225 -10.58 -10.14 -3.26
CA VAL A 225 -11.02 -8.83 -3.76
C VAL A 225 -9.86 -8.20 -4.53
N ARG A 226 -10.17 -7.36 -5.52
CA ARG A 226 -9.11 -6.60 -6.20
C ARG A 226 -8.50 -5.56 -5.25
N HIS A 227 -7.23 -5.24 -5.46
CA HIS A 227 -6.57 -4.18 -4.70
C HIS A 227 -7.06 -2.81 -5.15
N ASN A 228 -7.61 -2.04 -4.23
CA ASN A 228 -8.04 -0.66 -4.46
C ASN A 228 -8.20 0.12 -3.16
N ALA A 229 -7.76 1.36 -3.17
CA ALA A 229 -7.77 2.29 -2.05
C ALA A 229 -9.13 2.98 -1.76
N GLY A 230 -10.24 2.42 -2.24
CA GLY A 230 -11.56 3.04 -2.04
C GLY A 230 -12.06 3.06 -0.59
N MET A 231 -12.88 4.06 -0.27
CA MET A 231 -13.53 4.20 1.04
C MET A 231 -14.58 3.12 1.29
N TRP A 232 -14.87 2.87 2.56
CA TRP A 232 -16.11 2.19 2.96
C TRP A 232 -17.24 3.20 3.09
N ILE A 233 -18.42 2.83 2.59
CA ILE A 233 -19.64 3.63 2.62
C ILE A 233 -20.75 2.79 3.22
N VAL A 234 -21.41 3.32 4.23
CA VAL A 234 -22.60 2.75 4.85
C VAL A 234 -23.82 3.51 4.36
N GLY A 235 -24.87 2.81 3.94
CA GLY A 235 -26.16 3.38 3.54
C GLY A 235 -26.38 3.59 2.06
N ARG A 236 -25.38 3.36 1.23
CA ARG A 236 -25.51 3.40 -0.24
C ARG A 236 -24.43 2.62 -0.97
N GLY A 237 -24.64 2.46 -2.28
CA GLY A 237 -23.65 1.90 -3.21
C GLY A 237 -22.59 2.90 -3.65
N PHE A 238 -21.69 2.44 -4.51
CA PHE A 238 -20.58 3.22 -5.04
C PHE A 238 -21.04 4.31 -6.03
N PRO A 239 -20.78 5.60 -5.77
CA PRO A 239 -21.24 6.69 -6.64
C PRO A 239 -20.33 6.95 -7.86
N GLY A 240 -19.26 6.19 -8.03
CA GLY A 240 -18.08 6.48 -8.85
C GLY A 240 -18.24 6.42 -10.35
N GLY A 241 -19.37 6.76 -10.91
CA GLY A 241 -19.52 6.84 -12.36
C GLY A 241 -20.98 7.00 -12.83
N TYR A 242 -21.93 6.83 -11.95
CA TYR A 242 -23.35 6.94 -12.28
C TYR A 242 -24.11 7.74 -11.23
N PRO A 243 -24.37 9.03 -11.49
CA PRO A 243 -25.16 9.87 -10.57
C PRO A 243 -26.59 9.35 -10.32
N ASN A 244 -27.10 8.44 -11.15
CA ASN A 244 -28.45 7.92 -11.05
C ASN A 244 -28.56 6.54 -10.39
N SER A 245 -27.46 5.90 -10.00
CA SER A 245 -27.46 4.57 -9.36
C SER A 245 -27.22 4.62 -7.86
N LEU A 246 -27.55 5.71 -7.20
CA LEU A 246 -27.51 5.84 -5.75
C LEU A 246 -28.62 4.98 -5.14
N GLN A 247 -28.31 3.72 -4.96
CA GLN A 247 -29.15 2.76 -4.25
C GLN A 247 -29.01 3.02 -2.76
N VAL A 248 -29.89 3.81 -2.21
CA VAL A 248 -29.85 4.25 -0.83
C VAL A 248 -30.71 3.34 0.03
N LEU A 249 -30.17 2.90 1.15
CA LEU A 249 -30.94 2.12 2.13
C LEU A 249 -31.92 3.01 2.90
N ASP A 250 -33.19 2.61 2.93
CA ASP A 250 -34.19 3.09 3.90
C ASP A 250 -34.34 2.03 4.99
N GLY A 251 -33.73 2.26 6.14
CA GLY A 251 -33.74 1.29 7.24
C GLY A 251 -32.75 1.61 8.35
N TYR A 252 -32.31 0.54 8.99
CA TYR A 252 -31.41 0.59 10.12
C TYR A 252 -30.26 -0.40 9.92
N ILE A 253 -29.06 -0.04 10.38
CA ILE A 253 -27.90 -0.92 10.39
C ILE A 253 -27.26 -0.92 11.77
N ASP A 254 -26.67 -2.05 12.15
CA ASP A 254 -26.06 -2.25 13.46
C ASP A 254 -24.96 -3.29 13.40
N GLU A 255 -24.07 -3.29 14.42
CA GLU A 255 -23.10 -4.33 14.65
C GLU A 255 -22.22 -4.64 13.42
N VAL A 256 -21.75 -3.63 12.70
CA VAL A 256 -20.92 -3.83 11.50
C VAL A 256 -19.49 -4.19 11.90
N SER A 257 -19.08 -5.39 11.54
CA SER A 257 -17.72 -5.90 11.77
C SER A 257 -17.06 -6.28 10.45
N ILE A 258 -15.87 -5.76 10.20
CA ILE A 258 -15.04 -6.06 9.04
C ILE A 258 -13.74 -6.69 9.53
N LYS A 259 -13.40 -7.86 8.98
CA LYS A 259 -12.14 -8.56 9.28
C LYS A 259 -11.42 -8.89 7.98
N GLY A 260 -10.09 -8.84 8.00
CA GLY A 260 -9.22 -9.28 6.94
C GLY A 260 -8.37 -10.48 7.34
N MET A 261 -7.94 -11.24 6.36
CA MET A 261 -7.00 -12.34 6.57
C MET A 261 -5.59 -11.81 6.36
N GLU A 262 -4.74 -12.02 7.34
CA GLU A 262 -3.33 -11.70 7.22
C GLU A 262 -2.72 -12.45 6.03
N ARG A 263 -2.01 -11.73 5.19
CA ARG A 263 -1.35 -12.30 4.02
C ARG A 263 -0.29 -13.31 4.46
N PRO A 264 -0.35 -14.59 4.04
CA PRO A 264 0.75 -15.51 4.27
C PRO A 264 2.03 -14.95 3.62
N TYR A 265 3.07 -14.76 4.42
CA TYR A 265 4.35 -14.27 3.91
C TYR A 265 5.11 -15.40 3.22
N GLU A 266 5.55 -15.15 2.00
CA GLU A 266 6.53 -15.96 1.29
C GLU A 266 7.78 -15.15 1.03
N PRO A 267 8.98 -15.72 1.23
CA PRO A 267 10.23 -15.02 0.96
C PRO A 267 10.26 -14.41 -0.44
N GLY A 268 10.59 -13.13 -0.52
CA GLY A 268 10.59 -12.36 -1.76
C GLY A 268 9.26 -11.73 -2.16
N GLN A 269 8.21 -11.86 -1.35
CA GLN A 269 6.97 -11.09 -1.51
C GLN A 269 7.15 -9.65 -1.06
N ASN A 270 6.42 -8.74 -1.71
CA ASN A 270 6.34 -7.34 -1.30
C ASN A 270 5.32 -7.13 -0.16
N PRO A 271 5.63 -6.25 0.84
CA PRO A 271 6.95 -5.66 1.02
C PRO A 271 7.96 -6.68 1.57
N LEU A 272 9.24 -6.44 1.28
CA LEU A 272 10.34 -7.33 1.67
C LEU A 272 10.57 -7.35 3.18
N PHE A 273 10.53 -6.18 3.81
CA PHE A 273 10.79 -6.00 5.24
C PHE A 273 9.49 -5.65 5.95
N ARG A 274 9.16 -6.44 6.97
CA ARG A 274 7.86 -6.35 7.68
C ARG A 274 8.01 -6.15 9.17
N ASP A 275 9.23 -5.94 9.61
CA ASP A 275 9.59 -5.68 11.02
C ASP A 275 9.70 -4.19 11.34
N GLU A 276 9.84 -3.35 10.31
CA GLU A 276 9.90 -1.89 10.42
C GLU A 276 9.31 -1.21 9.17
N PHE A 277 8.83 0.02 9.30
CA PHE A 277 8.58 0.88 8.15
C PHE A 277 9.91 1.30 7.55
N THR A 278 10.11 1.00 6.27
CA THR A 278 11.39 1.18 5.58
C THR A 278 11.20 1.90 4.26
N ALA A 279 12.13 2.79 3.91
CA ALA A 279 12.03 3.64 2.74
C ALA A 279 13.35 3.78 2.00
N ASP A 280 13.29 4.38 0.81
CA ASP A 280 14.43 4.85 0.02
C ASP A 280 15.50 3.76 -0.12
N PRO A 281 15.17 2.62 -0.77
CA PRO A 281 16.07 1.47 -0.83
C PRO A 281 17.33 1.80 -1.63
N ALA A 282 18.49 1.59 -1.02
CA ALA A 282 19.78 1.65 -1.68
C ALA A 282 20.44 0.28 -1.61
N VAL A 283 20.35 -0.48 -2.69
CA VAL A 283 20.87 -1.85 -2.73
C VAL A 283 22.21 -1.88 -3.45
N THR A 284 23.19 -2.52 -2.83
CA THR A 284 24.52 -2.74 -3.38
C THR A 284 24.85 -4.23 -3.35
N VAL A 285 25.55 -4.72 -4.38
CA VAL A 285 26.05 -6.09 -4.44
C VAL A 285 27.56 -6.10 -4.20
N TYR A 286 27.97 -6.83 -3.17
CA TYR A 286 29.37 -7.03 -2.84
C TYR A 286 29.66 -8.51 -2.59
N LYS A 287 30.65 -9.07 -3.28
CA LYS A 287 31.03 -10.49 -3.20
C LYS A 287 29.84 -11.44 -3.37
N ASN A 288 29.03 -11.18 -4.39
CA ASN A 288 27.85 -11.95 -4.74
C ASN A 288 26.75 -12.02 -3.66
N LYS A 289 26.69 -11.00 -2.82
CA LYS A 289 25.68 -10.82 -1.78
C LYS A 289 25.12 -9.41 -1.86
N ALA A 290 23.80 -9.28 -1.84
CA ALA A 290 23.11 -8.00 -1.82
C ALA A 290 23.05 -7.46 -0.38
N TYR A 291 23.24 -6.15 -0.25
CA TYR A 291 23.06 -5.39 0.98
C TYR A 291 22.10 -4.25 0.69
N ALA A 292 20.96 -4.26 1.33
CA ALA A 292 19.94 -3.22 1.24
C ALA A 292 20.06 -2.26 2.43
N TYR A 293 20.39 -1.02 2.16
CA TYR A 293 20.38 0.07 3.13
C TYR A 293 19.09 0.82 2.94
N VAL A 294 18.31 0.97 4.00
CA VAL A 294 16.96 1.53 3.94
C VAL A 294 16.75 2.53 5.07
N GLY A 295 16.12 3.63 4.78
CA GLY A 295 15.69 4.59 5.81
C GLY A 295 14.61 3.98 6.70
N VAL A 296 14.53 4.43 7.95
CA VAL A 296 13.49 4.00 8.91
C VAL A 296 12.46 5.10 9.05
N ASP A 297 11.21 4.82 8.68
CA ASP A 297 10.09 5.73 8.90
C ASP A 297 9.51 5.52 10.32
N LYS A 298 9.55 6.57 11.14
CA LYS A 298 8.97 6.59 12.50
C LYS A 298 7.87 7.65 12.65
N ALA A 299 7.30 8.10 11.56
CA ALA A 299 6.19 9.04 11.59
C ALA A 299 4.96 8.41 12.25
N GLY A 300 4.27 9.16 13.11
CA GLY A 300 2.93 8.78 13.59
C GLY A 300 1.90 8.90 12.46
N VAL A 301 0.69 8.38 12.71
CA VAL A 301 -0.44 8.52 11.76
C VAL A 301 -0.71 9.99 11.49
N GLY A 302 -0.75 10.39 10.22
CA GLY A 302 -0.89 11.79 9.79
C GLY A 302 0.32 12.68 10.10
N GLY A 303 1.44 12.10 10.54
CA GLY A 303 2.69 12.82 10.80
C GLY A 303 3.54 12.98 9.54
N TRP A 304 4.49 13.91 9.60
CA TRP A 304 5.50 14.11 8.57
C TRP A 304 6.71 13.20 8.79
N PHE A 305 7.61 13.11 7.82
CA PHE A 305 8.83 12.29 7.87
C PHE A 305 9.58 12.45 9.20
N ASN A 306 9.92 11.31 9.79
CA ASN A 306 10.69 11.19 11.02
C ASN A 306 11.60 9.98 10.87
N MET A 307 12.84 10.23 10.47
CA MET A 307 13.77 9.18 10.04
C MET A 307 15.07 9.27 10.85
N PRO A 308 15.27 8.40 11.87
CA PRO A 308 16.44 8.46 12.76
C PRO A 308 17.74 7.92 12.14
N GLY A 309 17.65 7.13 11.06
CA GLY A 309 18.85 6.51 10.47
C GLY A 309 18.51 5.40 9.48
N TRP A 310 19.49 4.55 9.21
CA TRP A 310 19.43 3.52 8.19
C TRP A 310 19.66 2.12 8.76
N LEU A 311 18.77 1.20 8.40
CA LEU A 311 18.91 -0.23 8.63
C LEU A 311 19.69 -0.87 7.47
N CYS A 312 20.28 -2.03 7.75
CA CYS A 312 20.86 -2.87 6.72
C CYS A 312 20.26 -4.27 6.78
N TYR A 313 19.92 -4.79 5.61
CA TYR A 313 19.54 -6.18 5.39
C TYR A 313 20.46 -6.80 4.33
N SER A 314 20.71 -8.11 4.38
CA SER A 314 21.51 -8.77 3.35
C SER A 314 20.87 -10.06 2.83
N SER A 315 21.09 -10.35 1.54
CA SER A 315 20.52 -11.52 0.86
C SER A 315 21.48 -12.07 -0.19
N GLU A 316 21.45 -13.38 -0.40
CA GLU A 316 22.17 -14.08 -1.48
C GLU A 316 21.25 -14.43 -2.65
N ASP A 317 19.93 -14.28 -2.49
CA ASP A 317 18.92 -14.72 -3.47
C ASP A 317 17.80 -13.70 -3.72
N MET A 318 17.86 -12.50 -3.11
CA MET A 318 16.82 -11.44 -3.16
C MET A 318 15.47 -11.83 -2.53
N LYS A 319 15.36 -13.02 -1.95
CA LYS A 319 14.13 -13.54 -1.32
C LYS A 319 14.26 -13.61 0.20
N HIS A 320 15.34 -14.21 0.66
CA HIS A 320 15.62 -14.39 2.09
C HIS A 320 16.59 -13.30 2.55
N TRP A 321 16.12 -12.44 3.44
CA TRP A 321 16.89 -11.30 3.94
C TRP A 321 17.21 -11.46 5.42
N THR A 322 18.48 -11.24 5.74
CA THR A 322 18.99 -11.24 7.11
C THR A 322 19.07 -9.81 7.62
N PRO A 323 18.34 -9.43 8.68
CA PRO A 323 18.44 -8.10 9.28
C PRO A 323 19.75 -7.95 10.08
N HIS A 324 20.38 -6.77 9.97
CA HIS A 324 21.58 -6.39 10.71
C HIS A 324 21.36 -5.22 11.66
N GLY A 325 20.12 -4.72 11.73
CA GLY A 325 19.77 -3.56 12.54
C GLY A 325 20.26 -2.23 11.95
N MET A 326 20.28 -1.20 12.79
CA MET A 326 20.66 0.15 12.37
C MET A 326 22.18 0.29 12.31
N VAL A 327 22.69 0.56 11.12
CA VAL A 327 24.14 0.65 10.85
C VAL A 327 24.69 2.07 10.90
N LEU A 328 23.82 3.09 10.76
CA LEU A 328 24.20 4.51 10.83
C LEU A 328 22.99 5.34 11.25
N ARG A 329 23.23 6.41 12.00
CA ARG A 329 22.19 7.33 12.50
C ARG A 329 22.46 8.76 12.03
N ALA A 330 21.40 9.56 11.87
CA ALA A 330 21.56 11.01 11.65
C ALA A 330 22.35 11.70 12.76
N SER A 331 22.16 11.25 14.01
CA SER A 331 22.86 11.77 15.19
C SER A 331 24.36 11.50 15.22
N ASP A 332 24.87 10.62 14.38
CA ASP A 332 26.33 10.33 14.30
C ASP A 332 27.09 11.45 13.56
N PHE A 333 26.36 12.32 12.85
CA PHE A 333 26.93 13.44 12.10
C PHE A 333 26.81 14.77 12.85
N PRO A 334 27.86 15.59 12.82
CA PRO A 334 27.82 16.95 13.38
C PRO A 334 26.71 17.80 12.75
N ASN A 335 26.07 18.63 13.55
CA ASN A 335 25.02 19.58 13.12
C ASN A 335 23.90 18.95 12.29
N SER A 336 23.46 17.74 12.66
CA SER A 336 22.36 17.05 12.01
C SER A 336 21.15 16.91 12.92
N ASN A 337 19.95 17.05 12.36
CA ASN A 337 18.71 16.72 13.02
C ASN A 337 18.68 15.19 13.28
N PRO A 338 18.50 14.71 14.51
CA PRO A 338 18.53 13.29 14.82
C PRO A 338 17.40 12.47 14.17
N TYR A 339 16.44 13.12 13.56
CA TYR A 339 15.30 12.51 12.86
C TYR A 339 15.22 12.91 11.38
N GLY A 340 16.29 13.47 10.83
CA GLY A 340 16.38 13.94 9.45
C GLY A 340 17.35 13.12 8.60
N ALA A 341 17.26 11.78 8.66
CA ALA A 341 18.02 10.86 7.82
C ALA A 341 17.19 10.51 6.58
N TRP A 342 17.52 11.09 5.43
CA TRP A 342 16.80 10.89 4.17
C TRP A 342 17.45 9.82 3.31
N ALA A 343 17.19 9.78 2.00
CA ALA A 343 17.75 8.78 1.13
C ALA A 343 19.31 8.79 1.13
N ALA A 344 19.87 7.62 0.89
CA ALA A 344 21.31 7.40 0.97
C ALA A 344 21.76 6.32 -0.02
N GLN A 345 23.07 6.21 -0.27
CA GLN A 345 23.64 5.11 -1.03
C GLN A 345 25.01 4.71 -0.49
N MET A 346 25.31 3.42 -0.48
CA MET A 346 26.60 2.88 -0.15
C MET A 346 27.32 2.39 -1.40
N VAL A 347 28.62 2.69 -1.52
CA VAL A 347 29.51 2.20 -2.56
C VAL A 347 30.83 1.69 -1.98
N GLU A 348 31.34 0.59 -2.53
CA GLU A 348 32.67 0.08 -2.17
C GLU A 348 33.74 0.68 -3.07
N SER A 349 34.87 1.09 -2.49
CA SER A 349 36.07 1.49 -3.22
C SER A 349 37.32 1.12 -2.44
N ASN A 350 38.22 0.35 -3.07
CA ASN A 350 39.53 -0.06 -2.50
C ASN A 350 39.42 -0.71 -1.10
N GLY A 351 38.40 -1.56 -0.89
CA GLY A 351 38.18 -2.27 0.36
C GLY A 351 37.59 -1.43 1.48
N LYS A 352 37.19 -0.20 1.17
CA LYS A 352 36.42 0.68 2.07
C LYS A 352 35.01 0.85 1.55
N PHE A 353 34.07 1.10 2.46
CA PHE A 353 32.67 1.27 2.18
C PHE A 353 32.27 2.71 2.53
N TYR A 354 31.87 3.47 1.51
CA TYR A 354 31.50 4.88 1.62
C TYR A 354 29.99 4.99 1.55
N PHE A 355 29.40 5.53 2.61
CA PHE A 355 27.96 5.68 2.75
C PHE A 355 27.60 7.17 2.63
N TYR A 356 27.08 7.56 1.46
CA TYR A 356 26.63 8.91 1.16
C TYR A 356 25.20 9.05 1.66
N VAL A 357 24.94 10.10 2.43
CA VAL A 357 23.66 10.26 3.15
C VAL A 357 23.15 11.68 3.01
N THR A 358 21.86 11.80 2.86
CA THR A 358 21.17 13.08 3.01
C THR A 358 20.78 13.30 4.48
N LEU A 359 20.99 14.51 4.98
CA LEU A 359 20.72 14.89 6.35
C LEU A 359 20.11 16.29 6.43
N ASP A 360 19.13 16.48 7.33
CA ASP A 360 18.69 17.82 7.73
C ASP A 360 19.72 18.45 8.64
N ARG A 361 20.03 19.71 8.41
CA ARG A 361 20.83 20.52 9.31
C ARG A 361 20.01 20.97 10.52
N LYS A 362 20.61 20.85 11.71
CA LYS A 362 19.94 21.22 12.96
C LYS A 362 19.79 22.74 13.12
N ASP A 363 20.70 23.53 12.55
CA ASP A 363 20.78 24.98 12.75
C ASP A 363 19.78 25.77 11.88
N ASN A 364 19.47 25.31 10.67
CA ASN A 364 18.63 26.04 9.73
C ASN A 364 17.59 25.18 8.99
N GLY A 365 17.62 23.86 9.17
CA GLY A 365 16.70 22.93 8.49
C GLY A 365 16.99 22.70 7.01
N GLU A 366 18.07 23.27 6.44
CA GLU A 366 18.52 22.98 5.09
C GLU A 366 19.04 21.53 4.99
N HIS A 367 18.99 20.97 3.80
CA HIS A 367 19.58 19.65 3.54
C HIS A 367 21.07 19.75 3.26
N LYS A 368 21.76 18.66 3.52
CA LYS A 368 23.15 18.49 3.18
C LYS A 368 23.43 17.04 2.79
N ILE A 369 24.41 16.81 1.94
CA ILE A 369 24.94 15.47 1.70
C ILE A 369 26.25 15.34 2.44
N ASP A 370 26.37 14.28 3.21
CA ASP A 370 27.57 13.92 3.95
C ASP A 370 28.01 12.50 3.59
N VAL A 371 29.17 12.07 4.04
CA VAL A 371 29.71 10.74 3.76
C VAL A 371 30.29 10.12 5.02
N ALA A 372 29.90 8.86 5.28
CA ALA A 372 30.52 8.03 6.30
C ALA A 372 31.36 6.93 5.64
N VAL A 373 32.37 6.41 6.36
CA VAL A 373 33.26 5.35 5.88
C VAL A 373 33.35 4.23 6.89
N GLY A 374 33.39 2.99 6.39
CA GLY A 374 33.56 1.77 7.18
C GLY A 374 34.52 0.78 6.50
N ASP A 375 34.90 -0.26 7.25
CA ASP A 375 35.80 -1.33 6.78
C ASP A 375 35.02 -2.58 6.31
N SER A 376 33.71 -2.57 6.46
CA SER A 376 32.85 -3.64 5.98
C SER A 376 31.49 -3.06 5.52
N PRO A 377 30.69 -3.82 4.71
CA PRO A 377 29.35 -3.38 4.33
C PRO A 377 28.39 -3.20 5.51
N LEU A 378 28.71 -3.74 6.67
CA LEU A 378 27.93 -3.57 7.91
C LEU A 378 28.53 -2.52 8.85
N GLY A 379 29.56 -1.80 8.41
CA GLY A 379 30.28 -0.84 9.22
C GLY A 379 31.25 -1.49 10.24
N PRO A 380 31.50 -0.87 11.40
CA PRO A 380 30.90 0.39 11.84
C PRO A 380 31.27 1.56 10.92
N PHE A 381 30.27 2.38 10.60
CA PHE A 381 30.47 3.59 9.80
C PHE A 381 30.76 4.80 10.70
N LYS A 382 31.62 5.70 10.23
CA LYS A 382 31.91 6.97 10.90
C LYS A 382 31.96 8.09 9.85
N PRO A 383 31.56 9.34 10.20
CA PRO A 383 31.75 10.47 9.32
C PRO A 383 33.19 10.51 8.77
N ALA A 384 33.32 10.57 7.46
CA ALA A 384 34.62 10.51 6.78
C ALA A 384 35.33 11.86 6.76
N ARG A 385 34.59 12.95 6.86
CA ARG A 385 35.13 14.33 6.90
C ARG A 385 35.26 14.75 8.36
N THR A 386 36.52 14.76 8.84
CA THR A 386 36.83 14.98 10.26
C THR A 386 36.75 16.46 10.67
N ASP A 387 36.70 17.38 9.70
CA ASP A 387 36.52 18.82 9.92
C ASP A 387 35.04 19.21 10.18
N GLY A 388 34.14 18.24 10.08
CA GLY A 388 32.69 18.44 10.28
C GLY A 388 31.98 19.20 9.15
N THR A 389 32.68 19.47 8.03
CA THR A 389 32.06 20.10 6.87
C THR A 389 31.33 19.05 6.02
N PRO A 390 30.11 19.28 5.54
CA PRO A 390 29.43 18.38 4.63
C PRO A 390 30.13 18.29 3.26
N LEU A 391 29.88 17.22 2.51
CA LEU A 391 30.36 17.07 1.14
C LEU A 391 29.63 18.05 0.19
N ILE A 392 28.31 18.12 0.31
CA ILE A 392 27.45 19.06 -0.44
C ILE A 392 26.64 19.91 0.55
N THR A 393 26.48 21.19 0.22
CA THR A 393 25.65 22.14 0.97
C THR A 393 24.82 22.97 0.01
N ASP A 394 23.72 23.52 0.49
CA ASP A 394 22.82 24.41 -0.24
C ASP A 394 23.53 25.60 -0.92
N SER A 395 24.63 26.06 -0.33
CA SER A 395 25.44 27.13 -0.93
C SER A 395 26.09 26.76 -2.28
N MET A 396 26.22 25.47 -2.59
CA MET A 396 26.83 24.96 -3.83
C MET A 396 25.79 24.83 -4.97
N THR A 397 24.50 24.78 -4.65
CA THR A 397 23.37 24.55 -5.57
C THR A 397 22.32 25.65 -5.54
N ARG A 398 22.72 26.89 -5.24
CA ARG A 398 21.85 28.08 -5.11
C ARG A 398 21.04 28.44 -6.37
N ASP A 399 21.37 27.87 -7.50
CA ASP A 399 20.63 28.00 -8.75
C ASP A 399 19.41 27.05 -8.81
N SER A 400 19.20 26.21 -7.80
CA SER A 400 18.00 25.42 -7.68
C SER A 400 16.79 26.27 -7.32
N HIS A 401 15.63 25.89 -7.83
CA HIS A 401 14.34 26.50 -7.49
C HIS A 401 13.67 25.82 -6.28
N ARG A 402 14.27 24.75 -5.73
CA ARG A 402 13.74 24.00 -4.58
C ARG A 402 14.66 24.17 -3.37
N TRP A 403 14.03 24.39 -2.20
CA TRP A 403 14.71 24.53 -0.91
C TRP A 403 15.40 23.23 -0.44
N ASN A 404 14.94 22.09 -0.94
CA ASN A 404 15.45 20.76 -0.63
C ASN A 404 16.25 20.16 -1.81
N ALA A 405 17.05 20.97 -2.48
CA ALA A 405 17.80 20.54 -3.66
C ALA A 405 18.89 19.50 -3.37
N ASP A 406 19.46 19.50 -2.17
CA ASP A 406 20.64 18.70 -1.84
C ASP A 406 20.25 17.40 -1.13
N ILE A 407 19.49 16.54 -1.84
CA ILE A 407 19.06 15.24 -1.35
C ILE A 407 19.38 14.13 -2.35
N ASP A 408 19.25 12.88 -1.91
CA ASP A 408 19.26 11.65 -2.71
C ASP A 408 20.56 11.40 -3.49
N PRO A 409 21.69 11.27 -2.79
CA PRO A 409 22.95 11.01 -3.46
C PRO A 409 23.01 9.60 -4.07
N THR A 410 23.50 9.51 -5.31
CA THR A 410 23.91 8.25 -5.95
C THR A 410 25.34 8.36 -6.43
N VAL A 411 26.14 7.32 -6.25
CA VAL A 411 27.52 7.28 -6.70
C VAL A 411 27.75 6.07 -7.61
N TRP A 412 28.33 6.35 -8.77
CA TRP A 412 28.76 5.34 -9.72
C TRP A 412 30.30 5.33 -9.84
N MET A 413 30.89 4.14 -9.70
CA MET A 413 32.30 3.93 -9.99
C MET A 413 32.45 3.53 -11.45
N ASP A 414 33.06 4.40 -12.25
CA ASP A 414 33.28 4.10 -13.67
C ASP A 414 34.40 3.08 -13.87
N GLU A 415 34.50 2.50 -15.06
CA GLU A 415 35.46 1.45 -15.40
C GLU A 415 36.93 1.91 -15.30
N ASP A 416 37.18 3.21 -15.47
CA ASP A 416 38.51 3.82 -15.28
C ASP A 416 38.82 4.15 -13.81
N GLY A 417 37.90 3.79 -12.89
CA GLY A 417 38.03 4.07 -11.46
C GLY A 417 37.69 5.50 -11.07
N THR A 418 37.01 6.27 -11.95
CA THR A 418 36.54 7.61 -11.63
C THR A 418 35.20 7.52 -10.92
N PRO A 419 35.05 8.03 -9.68
CA PRO A 419 33.75 8.08 -9.02
C PRO A 419 32.94 9.32 -9.46
N TRP A 420 31.66 9.10 -9.74
CA TRP A 420 30.71 10.13 -10.11
C TRP A 420 29.59 10.20 -9.07
N LEU A 421 29.36 11.38 -8.52
CA LEU A 421 28.24 11.68 -7.64
C LEU A 421 27.15 12.39 -8.43
N ALA A 422 25.89 11.92 -8.31
CA ALA A 422 24.71 12.65 -8.75
C ALA A 422 23.72 12.75 -7.58
N TRP A 423 22.91 13.84 -7.56
CA TRP A 423 21.91 14.09 -6.53
C TRP A 423 20.91 15.15 -6.99
N GLY A 424 19.87 15.37 -6.20
CA GLY A 424 19.06 16.57 -6.31
C GLY A 424 17.55 16.35 -6.23
N ASN A 425 16.84 17.45 -5.96
CA ASN A 425 15.39 17.53 -6.03
C ASN A 425 14.98 18.71 -6.93
N GLY A 426 14.12 18.45 -7.91
CA GLY A 426 13.72 19.37 -8.96
C GLY A 426 14.76 19.56 -10.06
N ASP A 427 16.01 19.59 -9.70
CA ASP A 427 17.17 19.64 -10.59
C ASP A 427 18.15 18.51 -10.25
N CYS A 428 18.74 17.88 -11.24
CA CYS A 428 19.77 16.87 -11.03
C CYS A 428 21.15 17.50 -11.20
N TYR A 429 22.00 17.32 -10.21
CA TYR A 429 23.39 17.75 -10.22
C TYR A 429 24.32 16.55 -10.35
N MET A 430 25.46 16.74 -11.01
CA MET A 430 26.50 15.73 -11.16
C MET A 430 27.89 16.35 -11.01
N VAL A 431 28.80 15.60 -10.38
CA VAL A 431 30.21 15.99 -10.25
C VAL A 431 31.08 14.75 -10.11
N LYS A 432 32.33 14.84 -10.53
CA LYS A 432 33.33 13.83 -10.18
C LYS A 432 33.73 13.95 -8.72
N LEU A 433 34.08 12.84 -8.11
CA LEU A 433 34.74 12.82 -6.83
C LEU A 433 36.25 12.51 -7.05
N LYS A 434 37.08 12.99 -6.14
CA LYS A 434 38.45 12.53 -6.06
C LYS A 434 38.52 11.04 -5.66
N LYS A 435 39.59 10.37 -5.95
CA LYS A 435 39.82 8.95 -5.61
C LYS A 435 39.72 8.65 -4.10
N ASN A 436 39.79 9.69 -3.24
CA ASN A 436 39.58 9.53 -1.80
C ASN A 436 38.07 9.42 -1.42
N MET A 437 37.17 9.59 -2.39
CA MET A 437 35.72 9.45 -2.24
C MET A 437 35.01 10.50 -1.34
N ILE A 438 35.74 11.48 -0.82
CA ILE A 438 35.22 12.46 0.16
C ILE A 438 35.43 13.92 -0.25
N GLU A 439 35.91 14.15 -1.46
CA GLU A 439 36.12 15.48 -2.01
C GLU A 439 35.67 15.54 -3.47
N LEU A 440 35.19 16.72 -3.88
CA LEU A 440 34.78 16.99 -5.26
C LEU A 440 36.04 17.14 -6.14
N ASP A 441 35.91 16.73 -7.41
CA ASP A 441 36.94 16.87 -8.45
C ASP A 441 36.39 17.59 -9.67
N GLY A 442 36.34 18.90 -9.61
CA GLY A 442 35.83 19.79 -10.65
C GLY A 442 34.54 20.50 -10.27
N ASP A 443 33.91 21.10 -11.28
CA ASP A 443 32.69 21.91 -11.11
C ASP A 443 31.43 21.04 -11.08
N ILE A 444 30.49 21.41 -10.22
CA ILE A 444 29.15 20.83 -10.18
C ILE A 444 28.41 21.22 -11.46
N GLN A 445 27.86 20.23 -12.13
CA GLN A 445 27.11 20.40 -13.36
C GLN A 445 25.64 20.09 -13.13
N LYS A 446 24.76 20.96 -13.60
CA LYS A 446 23.32 20.73 -13.65
C LYS A 446 22.98 19.96 -14.92
N VAL A 447 22.41 18.75 -14.77
CA VAL A 447 22.07 17.85 -15.89
C VAL A 447 20.57 17.87 -16.13
N PRO A 448 20.11 18.30 -17.31
CA PRO A 448 18.67 18.44 -17.57
C PRO A 448 18.04 17.08 -17.91
N PHE A 449 17.52 16.39 -16.91
CA PHE A 449 16.68 15.22 -17.11
C PHE A 449 15.20 15.62 -17.25
N ARG A 450 14.51 15.02 -18.23
CA ARG A 450 13.11 15.32 -18.47
C ARG A 450 12.23 14.74 -17.36
N ASN A 451 11.28 15.54 -16.86
CA ASN A 451 10.36 15.20 -15.76
C ASN A 451 11.05 14.82 -14.44
N TYR A 452 12.30 15.18 -14.24
CA TYR A 452 13.05 14.85 -13.04
C TYR A 452 12.42 15.49 -11.80
N SER A 453 12.16 14.68 -10.79
CA SER A 453 11.80 15.13 -9.45
C SER A 453 12.95 14.93 -8.48
N GLU A 454 13.33 13.67 -8.20
CA GLU A 454 14.37 13.33 -7.22
C GLU A 454 14.90 11.90 -7.45
N GLY A 455 15.66 11.37 -6.49
CA GLY A 455 16.03 9.97 -6.41
C GLY A 455 16.79 9.43 -7.62
N PRO A 456 17.88 10.08 -8.09
CA PRO A 456 18.67 9.54 -9.19
C PRO A 456 19.35 8.24 -8.79
N TRP A 457 19.36 7.25 -9.69
CA TRP A 457 20.10 6.01 -9.52
C TRP A 457 20.93 5.70 -10.78
N LEU A 458 22.23 5.82 -10.64
CA LEU A 458 23.18 5.59 -11.73
C LEU A 458 23.63 4.12 -11.78
N PHE A 459 23.61 3.53 -12.97
CA PHE A 459 24.27 2.25 -13.23
C PHE A 459 24.66 2.12 -14.71
N LYS A 460 25.49 1.11 -15.01
CA LYS A 460 25.90 0.79 -16.38
C LYS A 460 25.50 -0.64 -16.72
N ARG A 461 25.02 -0.84 -17.94
CA ARG A 461 24.76 -2.15 -18.52
C ARG A 461 25.26 -2.19 -19.94
N LYS A 462 26.16 -3.13 -20.25
CA LYS A 462 26.87 -3.16 -21.52
C LYS A 462 27.54 -1.79 -21.78
N ASN A 463 27.27 -1.15 -22.91
CA ASN A 463 27.86 0.12 -23.32
C ASN A 463 27.01 1.34 -22.97
N LEU A 464 25.93 1.18 -22.20
CA LEU A 464 25.01 2.26 -21.84
C LEU A 464 25.04 2.55 -20.34
N TYR A 465 25.15 3.83 -20.02
CA TYR A 465 24.84 4.38 -18.71
C TYR A 465 23.35 4.63 -18.60
N TYR A 466 22.80 4.38 -17.45
CA TYR A 466 21.41 4.62 -17.08
C TYR A 466 21.35 5.54 -15.89
N ASN A 467 20.45 6.50 -15.92
CA ASN A 467 19.94 7.19 -14.75
C ASN A 467 18.45 6.88 -14.66
N VAL A 468 18.05 6.16 -13.60
CA VAL A 468 16.66 5.89 -13.26
C VAL A 468 16.29 6.81 -12.10
N TYR A 469 15.17 7.50 -12.15
CA TYR A 469 14.83 8.54 -11.20
C TYR A 469 13.33 8.67 -10.97
N ALA A 470 12.95 9.19 -9.80
CA ALA A 470 11.59 9.62 -9.54
C ALA A 470 11.23 10.86 -10.38
N ALA A 471 10.04 10.87 -10.93
CA ALA A 471 9.60 11.86 -11.89
C ALA A 471 8.19 12.38 -11.61
N ASP A 472 8.03 13.68 -11.67
CA ASP A 472 6.74 14.38 -11.69
C ASP A 472 6.27 14.52 -13.14
N ALA A 473 5.27 13.78 -13.55
CA ALA A 473 4.77 13.86 -14.92
C ALA A 473 3.35 14.43 -15.00
N PRO A 474 3.20 15.52 -15.68
CA PRO A 474 4.01 16.72 -15.81
C PRO A 474 3.80 17.67 -14.62
N GLY A 475 4.67 17.56 -13.60
CA GLY A 475 4.63 18.45 -12.42
C GLY A 475 3.53 18.11 -11.42
N THR A 476 3.04 16.86 -11.39
CA THR A 476 1.98 16.40 -10.49
C THR A 476 2.40 15.17 -9.72
N GLN A 477 2.17 15.20 -8.42
CA GLN A 477 2.25 14.01 -7.57
C GLN A 477 1.00 13.11 -7.78
N PRO A 478 1.09 11.81 -7.51
CA PRO A 478 2.26 11.07 -7.01
C PRO A 478 3.34 10.86 -8.08
N GLU A 479 4.60 10.75 -7.62
CA GLU A 479 5.75 10.46 -8.47
C GLU A 479 5.66 9.12 -9.16
N GLN A 480 6.34 9.02 -10.31
CA GLN A 480 6.50 7.81 -11.10
C GLN A 480 7.98 7.59 -11.39
N ILE A 481 8.36 6.48 -12.00
CA ILE A 481 9.76 6.25 -12.36
C ILE A 481 9.98 6.42 -13.85
N CYS A 482 10.91 7.33 -14.18
CA CYS A 482 11.46 7.54 -15.50
C CYS A 482 12.91 7.11 -15.59
N TYR A 483 13.45 7.08 -16.82
CA TYR A 483 14.88 6.89 -17.01
C TYR A 483 15.41 7.56 -18.28
N SER A 484 16.71 7.79 -18.26
CA SER A 484 17.50 8.27 -19.38
C SER A 484 18.72 7.39 -19.56
N THR A 485 19.23 7.32 -20.80
CA THR A 485 20.47 6.57 -21.12
C THR A 485 21.48 7.44 -21.85
N ALA A 486 22.75 7.12 -21.71
CA ALA A 486 23.84 7.77 -22.44
C ALA A 486 24.96 6.77 -22.77
N GLU A 487 25.75 7.04 -23.81
CA GLU A 487 26.97 6.28 -24.10
C GLU A 487 28.15 6.72 -23.24
N ASN A 488 28.10 7.95 -22.72
CA ASN A 488 29.05 8.51 -21.79
C ASN A 488 28.33 9.04 -20.55
N ILE A 489 28.95 8.89 -19.36
CA ILE A 489 28.32 9.32 -18.12
C ILE A 489 28.04 10.84 -18.06
N ASN A 490 28.82 11.65 -18.78
CA ASN A 490 28.59 13.09 -18.91
C ASN A 490 27.49 13.43 -19.92
N GLY A 491 26.87 12.43 -20.55
CA GLY A 491 25.89 12.62 -21.62
C GLY A 491 26.48 12.70 -23.03
N PRO A 492 25.69 13.13 -24.01
CA PRO A 492 24.32 13.59 -23.84
C PRO A 492 23.36 12.46 -23.41
N TRP A 493 22.45 12.77 -22.49
CA TRP A 493 21.44 11.84 -22.00
C TRP A 493 20.20 11.85 -22.86
N THR A 494 19.73 10.67 -23.22
CA THR A 494 18.49 10.46 -24.00
C THR A 494 17.39 9.95 -23.09
N TYR A 495 16.30 10.73 -22.97
CA TYR A 495 15.10 10.32 -22.25
C TYR A 495 14.43 9.11 -22.91
N ARG A 496 14.08 8.10 -22.12
CA ARG A 496 13.51 6.83 -22.61
C ARG A 496 12.06 6.60 -22.21
N GLY A 497 11.53 7.37 -21.27
CA GLY A 497 10.13 7.26 -20.81
C GLY A 497 9.97 6.75 -19.41
N PHE A 498 8.73 6.41 -19.09
CA PHE A 498 8.35 5.80 -17.80
C PHE A 498 8.58 4.30 -17.82
N ILE A 499 9.01 3.74 -16.69
CA ILE A 499 9.14 2.29 -16.50
C ILE A 499 8.12 1.73 -15.52
N THR A 500 7.59 2.55 -14.61
CA THR A 500 6.47 2.17 -13.75
C THR A 500 5.61 3.39 -13.41
N GLY A 501 4.36 3.15 -12.99
CA GLY A 501 3.47 4.15 -12.41
C GLY A 501 3.85 4.51 -10.96
N PRO A 502 2.98 5.28 -10.28
CA PRO A 502 3.21 5.66 -8.89
C PRO A 502 3.18 4.46 -7.93
N ALA A 503 3.84 4.63 -6.80
CA ALA A 503 3.72 3.71 -5.67
C ALA A 503 2.27 3.64 -5.16
N ASN A 504 1.90 2.52 -4.54
CA ASN A 504 0.62 2.42 -3.86
C ASN A 504 0.69 3.16 -2.52
N PHE A 505 -0.31 3.98 -2.22
CA PHE A 505 -0.44 4.71 -0.95
C PHE A 505 0.79 5.55 -0.56
N GLY A 506 1.44 6.19 -1.54
CA GLY A 506 2.53 7.11 -1.31
C GLY A 506 2.60 8.18 -2.40
N PHE A 507 3.05 9.39 -2.07
CA PHE A 507 3.30 10.43 -3.07
C PHE A 507 4.71 10.35 -3.64
N THR A 508 5.66 9.68 -2.96
CA THR A 508 7.03 9.45 -3.42
C THR A 508 7.24 8.00 -3.86
N ILE A 509 8.21 7.79 -4.75
CA ILE A 509 8.74 6.48 -5.13
C ILE A 509 10.24 6.62 -5.43
N HIS A 510 11.08 5.83 -4.75
CA HIS A 510 12.54 5.97 -4.86
C HIS A 510 13.17 4.71 -5.47
N PRO A 511 13.91 4.81 -6.59
CA PRO A 511 14.42 3.65 -7.30
C PRO A 511 15.79 3.20 -6.80
N SER A 512 16.04 1.88 -6.85
CA SER A 512 17.37 1.30 -6.83
C SER A 512 17.42 0.12 -7.80
N VAL A 513 18.49 0.01 -8.59
CA VAL A 513 18.64 -1.03 -9.62
C VAL A 513 19.95 -1.75 -9.44
N VAL A 514 19.89 -3.07 -9.34
CA VAL A 514 21.09 -3.92 -9.18
C VAL A 514 21.00 -5.21 -9.97
N GLU A 515 22.15 -5.82 -10.22
CA GLU A 515 22.25 -7.17 -10.77
C GLU A 515 22.81 -8.13 -9.72
N LEU A 516 22.17 -9.28 -9.57
CA LEU A 516 22.69 -10.39 -8.76
C LEU A 516 22.53 -11.71 -9.54
N ASN A 517 23.60 -12.46 -9.70
CA ASN A 517 23.59 -13.77 -10.38
C ASN A 517 23.01 -13.73 -11.82
N GLY A 518 23.25 -12.64 -12.56
CA GLY A 518 22.78 -12.47 -13.93
C GLY A 518 21.32 -12.03 -14.06
N GLN A 519 20.61 -11.82 -12.96
CA GLN A 519 19.27 -11.28 -12.93
C GLN A 519 19.29 -9.84 -12.43
N TRP A 520 18.56 -8.95 -13.10
CA TRP A 520 18.38 -7.56 -12.69
C TRP A 520 17.15 -7.40 -11.84
N TYR A 521 17.22 -6.48 -10.85
CA TYR A 521 16.19 -6.19 -9.88
C TYR A 521 15.96 -4.69 -9.77
N PHE A 522 14.71 -4.32 -9.61
CA PHE A 522 14.26 -2.96 -9.34
C PHE A 522 13.66 -2.90 -7.94
N PHE A 523 14.22 -2.07 -7.09
CA PHE A 523 13.72 -1.81 -5.75
C PHE A 523 13.02 -0.46 -5.71
N TYR A 524 12.00 -0.38 -4.90
CA TYR A 524 11.22 0.83 -4.66
C TYR A 524 10.62 0.77 -3.26
N HIS A 525 9.84 1.81 -2.85
CA HIS A 525 9.01 1.74 -1.66
C HIS A 525 7.56 2.05 -1.99
N ASP A 526 6.64 1.55 -1.14
CA ASP A 526 5.22 1.92 -1.16
C ASP A 526 4.65 2.00 0.26
N GLY A 527 3.43 2.54 0.41
CA GLY A 527 2.73 2.68 1.68
C GLY A 527 1.60 1.67 1.88
N SER A 528 1.59 0.55 1.17
CA SER A 528 0.43 -0.36 1.12
C SER A 528 0.30 -1.30 2.32
N TYR A 529 1.34 -1.49 3.13
CA TYR A 529 1.36 -2.46 4.22
C TYR A 529 1.24 -1.79 5.58
N SER A 530 0.44 -2.39 6.46
CA SER A 530 0.28 -1.96 7.86
C SER A 530 1.17 -2.78 8.77
N LEU A 531 1.78 -2.13 9.76
CA LEU A 531 2.66 -2.75 10.75
C LEU A 531 2.14 -2.47 12.15
N ASP A 532 1.92 -3.52 12.96
CA ASP A 532 1.47 -3.41 14.36
C ASP A 532 0.23 -2.52 14.56
N GLY A 533 -0.75 -2.64 13.65
CA GLY A 533 -1.98 -1.86 13.69
C GLY A 533 -1.82 -0.40 13.23
N GLN A 534 -0.61 0.02 12.85
CA GLN A 534 -0.38 1.31 12.22
C GLN A 534 -0.44 1.14 10.69
N PRO A 535 -1.29 1.91 10.01
CA PRO A 535 -1.38 1.84 8.56
C PRO A 535 -0.09 2.35 7.91
N GLY A 536 0.28 1.77 6.76
CA GLY A 536 1.24 2.37 5.85
C GLY A 536 0.73 3.72 5.33
N GLY A 537 1.48 4.40 4.49
CA GLY A 537 1.12 5.70 3.93
C GLY A 537 2.34 6.49 3.47
N ASP A 538 2.15 7.79 3.20
CA ASP A 538 3.16 8.70 2.65
C ASP A 538 4.50 8.72 3.42
N CYS A 539 4.44 8.68 4.74
CA CYS A 539 5.60 8.74 5.63
C CYS A 539 5.77 7.48 6.49
N ARG A 540 5.14 6.37 6.10
CA ARG A 540 5.25 5.04 6.69
C ARG A 540 5.28 4.02 5.55
N ARG A 541 6.43 3.95 4.92
CA ARG A 541 6.65 3.23 3.68
C ARG A 541 7.25 1.84 3.94
N HIS A 542 7.25 0.99 2.93
CA HIS A 542 7.91 -0.30 2.95
C HIS A 542 8.65 -0.58 1.65
N VAL A 543 9.84 -1.15 1.77
CA VAL A 543 10.66 -1.51 0.62
C VAL A 543 10.09 -2.74 -0.10
N CYS A 544 10.02 -2.61 -1.41
CA CYS A 544 9.53 -3.60 -2.36
C CYS A 544 10.58 -3.90 -3.44
N VAL A 545 10.42 -5.02 -4.15
CA VAL A 545 11.31 -5.44 -5.24
C VAL A 545 10.55 -6.10 -6.37
N GLU A 546 10.98 -5.82 -7.60
CA GLU A 546 10.50 -6.51 -8.81
C GLU A 546 11.67 -6.99 -9.66
N TYR A 547 11.44 -7.98 -10.52
CA TYR A 547 12.40 -8.31 -11.57
C TYR A 547 12.43 -7.20 -12.62
N LEU A 548 13.63 -6.84 -13.07
CA LEU A 548 13.83 -5.87 -14.12
C LEU A 548 14.34 -6.58 -15.39
N TYR A 549 13.72 -6.25 -16.53
CA TYR A 549 14.05 -6.82 -17.83
C TYR A 549 14.39 -5.73 -18.83
N PHE A 550 15.27 -6.09 -19.78
CA PHE A 550 15.68 -5.20 -20.87
C PHE A 550 15.27 -5.77 -22.22
N ASN A 551 14.93 -4.89 -23.14
CA ASN A 551 14.81 -5.21 -24.55
C ASN A 551 16.20 -5.38 -25.20
N GLU A 552 16.26 -5.90 -26.42
CA GLU A 552 17.51 -6.10 -27.16
C GLU A 552 18.27 -4.80 -27.41
N ASP A 553 17.56 -3.69 -27.60
CA ASP A 553 18.12 -2.36 -27.81
C ASP A 553 18.61 -1.69 -26.52
N GLY A 554 18.50 -2.35 -25.38
CA GLY A 554 18.91 -1.85 -24.07
C GLY A 554 17.84 -1.01 -23.35
N THR A 555 16.65 -0.80 -23.93
CA THR A 555 15.56 -0.15 -23.20
C THR A 555 15.01 -1.05 -22.10
N ILE A 556 14.57 -0.43 -21.00
CA ILE A 556 13.95 -1.14 -19.87
C ILE A 556 12.49 -1.47 -20.25
N GLN A 557 12.05 -2.70 -20.00
CA GLN A 557 10.65 -3.09 -20.12
C GLN A 557 9.82 -2.47 -19.00
N PRO A 558 8.55 -2.11 -19.24
CA PRO A 558 7.66 -1.63 -18.18
C PRO A 558 7.58 -2.62 -17.01
N ILE A 559 7.59 -2.08 -15.80
CA ILE A 559 7.53 -2.83 -14.54
C ILE A 559 6.14 -2.67 -13.94
N GLU A 560 5.50 -3.77 -13.65
CA GLU A 560 4.28 -3.82 -12.86
C GLU A 560 4.65 -3.96 -11.37
N LEU A 561 4.17 -3.05 -10.54
CA LEU A 561 4.38 -3.11 -9.09
C LEU A 561 3.41 -4.13 -8.50
N THR A 562 3.96 -5.25 -8.02
CA THR A 562 3.18 -6.41 -7.61
C THR A 562 3.29 -6.71 -6.12
N SER A 563 2.30 -7.38 -5.58
CA SER A 563 2.40 -7.92 -4.22
C SER A 563 3.25 -9.20 -4.15
N SER A 564 3.45 -9.89 -5.27
CA SER A 564 4.27 -11.10 -5.33
C SER A 564 5.77 -10.82 -5.36
N GLY A 565 6.17 -9.66 -5.88
CA GLY A 565 7.59 -9.33 -5.97
C GLY A 565 8.40 -10.42 -6.66
N VAL A 566 9.49 -10.83 -6.02
CA VAL A 566 10.38 -11.90 -6.52
C VAL A 566 10.10 -13.27 -5.90
N SER A 567 9.01 -13.46 -5.13
CA SER A 567 8.61 -14.78 -4.63
C SER A 567 8.27 -15.75 -5.77
N VAL A 568 7.80 -15.23 -6.90
CA VAL A 568 7.58 -15.97 -8.15
C VAL A 568 8.88 -16.19 -8.92
N ALA A 569 8.89 -17.11 -9.86
CA ALA A 569 10.06 -17.30 -10.73
C ALA A 569 10.20 -16.16 -11.74
N PRO A 570 11.44 -15.77 -12.11
CA PRO A 570 11.65 -14.79 -13.17
C PRO A 570 11.12 -15.31 -14.52
N ARG A 571 10.74 -14.39 -15.40
CA ARG A 571 10.38 -14.73 -16.79
C ARG A 571 11.60 -15.36 -17.48
N LYS A 572 11.35 -16.38 -18.29
CA LYS A 572 12.39 -17.03 -19.08
C LYS A 572 12.79 -16.20 -20.28
#